data_1cdaf94202b6173f38aac2239cc72da0
#
_entry.id   1cdaf94202b6173f38aac2239cc72da0
#
_cell.length_a   1.000
_cell.length_b   1.000
_cell.length_c   1.000
_cell.angle_alpha   90.00
_cell.angle_beta   90.00
_cell.angle_gamma   90.00
#
_symmetry.space_group_name_H-M   'P 1'
#
loop_
_entity.id
_entity.type
_entity.pdbx_description
1 polymer ?
#
loop_
_entity_poly.entity_id
_entity_poly.type
_entity_poly.pdbx_seq_one_letter_code
_entity_poly.pdbx_strand_id
1 'polypeptide(L)'
;MGRIAWLVIALFAARPAVAQSAWDLGKKAVGGAATSKLENQINTRLLDESRKNQCSFKTDSDELEKGCDQKAHRLAQAVLDAKKHLEASGVRSFKFEVSGHTDSSGSSAHNKELSQKRAERMRKELVAKGVTDNDVMAVGMGSEKLLVKPDNTAAKKAKNRRYEVRVRL
;
A
#
# COMPACT_ATOMS: atom_id res chain seq x y z
N MET A 1 -15.87 -68.71 -39.48
CA MET A 1 -16.42 -67.83 -38.38
C MET A 1 -15.35 -66.86 -37.99
N GLY A 2 -15.29 -65.70 -38.65
CA GLY A 2 -14.24 -64.70 -38.43
C GLY A 2 -14.79 -63.54 -37.58
N ARG A 3 -14.14 -63.30 -36.47
CA ARG A 3 -14.44 -62.12 -35.59
C ARG A 3 -13.59 -60.94 -36.03
N ILE A 4 -14.25 -59.95 -36.61
CA ILE A 4 -13.62 -58.66 -36.97
C ILE A 4 -13.54 -57.81 -35.71
N ALA A 5 -12.33 -57.56 -35.23
CA ALA A 5 -12.07 -56.63 -34.12
C ALA A 5 -11.93 -55.23 -34.69
N TRP A 6 -12.80 -54.29 -34.26
CA TRP A 6 -12.71 -52.90 -34.58
C TRP A 6 -11.70 -52.24 -33.65
N LEU A 7 -10.60 -51.78 -34.21
CA LEU A 7 -9.59 -51.01 -33.53
C LEU A 7 -10.04 -49.54 -33.57
N VAL A 8 -10.48 -49.02 -32.43
CA VAL A 8 -10.76 -47.60 -32.28
C VAL A 8 -9.43 -46.88 -32.00
N ILE A 9 -8.92 -46.21 -33.02
CA ILE A 9 -7.75 -45.34 -32.87
C ILE A 9 -8.25 -43.98 -32.29
N ALA A 10 -8.03 -43.77 -31.01
CA ALA A 10 -8.24 -42.47 -30.39
C ALA A 10 -7.10 -41.52 -30.81
N LEU A 11 -7.38 -40.63 -31.75
CA LEU A 11 -6.47 -39.48 -32.02
C LEU A 11 -6.49 -38.53 -30.85
N PHE A 12 -5.49 -38.63 -29.99
CA PHE A 12 -5.16 -37.57 -29.07
C PHE A 12 -4.53 -36.42 -29.86
N ALA A 13 -5.32 -35.39 -30.17
CA ALA A 13 -4.81 -34.14 -30.69
C ALA A 13 -4.06 -33.46 -29.57
N ALA A 14 -2.74 -33.62 -29.53
CA ALA A 14 -1.85 -32.80 -28.67
C ALA A 14 -1.96 -31.34 -29.12
N ARG A 15 -2.59 -30.51 -28.30
CA ARG A 15 -2.57 -29.04 -28.46
C ARG A 15 -1.12 -28.55 -28.27
N PRO A 16 -0.58 -27.72 -29.19
CA PRO A 16 0.75 -27.18 -29.00
C PRO A 16 0.72 -26.14 -27.83
N ALA A 17 1.34 -26.52 -26.72
CA ALA A 17 1.47 -25.68 -25.51
C ALA A 17 2.58 -24.61 -25.63
N VAL A 18 3.01 -24.20 -26.81
CA VAL A 18 4.23 -23.42 -27.00
C VAL A 18 3.99 -22.00 -27.54
N ALA A 19 2.75 -21.60 -27.83
CA ALA A 19 2.49 -20.27 -28.40
C ALA A 19 2.06 -19.19 -27.38
N GLN A 20 1.84 -19.53 -26.10
CA GLN A 20 1.33 -18.57 -25.09
C GLN A 20 2.42 -17.86 -24.28
N SER A 21 3.65 -18.38 -24.20
CA SER A 21 4.65 -17.89 -23.26
C SER A 21 5.32 -16.58 -23.66
N ALA A 22 5.54 -16.32 -24.96
CA ALA A 22 6.26 -15.13 -25.42
C ALA A 22 5.37 -13.86 -25.40
N TRP A 23 4.09 -14.02 -25.72
CA TRP A 23 3.12 -12.91 -25.67
C TRP A 23 2.76 -12.51 -24.23
N ASP A 24 2.65 -13.47 -23.33
CA ASP A 24 2.35 -13.21 -21.92
C ASP A 24 3.56 -12.63 -21.18
N LEU A 25 4.78 -13.07 -21.50
CA LEU A 25 6.01 -12.46 -20.99
C LEU A 25 6.20 -11.02 -21.49
N GLY A 26 5.92 -10.73 -22.76
CA GLY A 26 5.99 -9.39 -23.33
C GLY A 26 4.94 -8.43 -22.74
N LYS A 27 3.70 -8.88 -22.58
CA LYS A 27 2.64 -8.10 -21.91
C LYS A 27 2.92 -7.87 -20.44
N LYS A 28 3.47 -8.86 -19.73
CA LYS A 28 3.83 -8.76 -18.32
C LYS A 28 5.02 -7.81 -18.10
N ALA A 29 6.01 -7.80 -18.99
CA ALA A 29 7.17 -6.91 -18.91
C ALA A 29 6.81 -5.45 -19.23
N VAL A 30 6.03 -5.21 -20.28
CA VAL A 30 5.57 -3.85 -20.65
C VAL A 30 4.53 -3.34 -19.65
N GLY A 31 3.64 -4.20 -19.17
CA GLY A 31 2.70 -3.91 -18.10
C GLY A 31 3.40 -3.58 -16.78
N GLY A 32 4.46 -4.33 -16.42
CA GLY A 32 5.22 -4.14 -15.20
C GLY A 32 5.93 -2.79 -15.11
N ALA A 33 6.60 -2.35 -16.18
CA ALA A 33 7.29 -1.05 -16.21
C ALA A 33 6.31 0.13 -16.15
N ALA A 34 5.20 0.06 -16.88
CA ALA A 34 4.15 1.08 -16.84
C ALA A 34 3.47 1.13 -15.46
N THR A 35 3.18 -0.03 -14.88
CA THR A 35 2.58 -0.16 -13.54
C THR A 35 3.51 0.39 -12.46
N SER A 36 4.81 0.06 -12.50
CA SER A 36 5.80 0.60 -11.57
C SER A 36 5.96 2.12 -11.68
N LYS A 37 5.91 2.67 -12.90
CA LYS A 37 5.93 4.12 -13.11
C LYS A 37 4.69 4.79 -12.51
N LEU A 38 3.51 4.22 -12.72
CA LEU A 38 2.25 4.69 -12.15
C LEU A 38 2.28 4.63 -10.62
N GLU A 39 2.72 3.50 -10.05
CA GLU A 39 2.89 3.32 -8.61
C GLU A 39 3.79 4.41 -8.01
N ASN A 40 4.95 4.66 -8.63
CA ASN A 40 5.89 5.69 -8.18
C ASN A 40 5.30 7.10 -8.25
N GLN A 41 4.56 7.44 -9.30
CA GLN A 41 3.90 8.74 -9.43
C GLN A 41 2.84 8.95 -8.35
N ILE A 42 1.99 7.95 -8.13
CA ILE A 42 0.96 7.99 -7.10
C ILE A 42 1.61 8.07 -5.70
N ASN A 43 2.63 7.26 -5.43
CA ASN A 43 3.32 7.26 -4.16
C ASN A 43 4.02 8.58 -3.86
N THR A 44 4.59 9.24 -4.85
CA THR A 44 5.17 10.59 -4.68
C THR A 44 4.11 11.57 -4.20
N ARG A 45 2.93 11.58 -4.83
CA ARG A 45 1.80 12.44 -4.43
C ARG A 45 1.25 12.10 -3.06
N LEU A 46 1.00 10.81 -2.77
CA LEU A 46 0.47 10.36 -1.48
C LEU A 46 1.42 10.68 -0.31
N LEU A 47 2.73 10.54 -0.52
CA LEU A 47 3.74 10.90 0.49
C LEU A 47 3.77 12.41 0.75
N ASP A 48 3.66 13.22 -0.28
CA ASP A 48 3.59 14.68 -0.14
C ASP A 48 2.32 15.10 0.61
N GLU A 49 1.17 14.55 0.24
CA GLU A 49 -0.09 14.80 0.95
C GLU A 49 -0.07 14.27 2.40
N SER A 50 0.57 13.14 2.66
CA SER A 50 0.80 12.65 4.02
C SER A 50 1.61 13.64 4.84
N ARG A 51 2.69 14.21 4.28
CA ARG A 51 3.53 15.21 4.97
C ARG A 51 2.78 16.51 5.28
N LYS A 52 1.99 16.99 4.32
CA LYS A 52 1.19 18.22 4.49
C LYS A 52 0.07 18.06 5.51
N ASN A 53 -0.47 16.85 5.64
CA ASN A 53 -1.64 16.58 6.45
C ASN A 53 -1.32 15.69 7.67
N GLN A 54 -0.15 15.87 8.31
CA GLN A 54 0.22 15.16 9.53
C GLN A 54 -0.71 15.53 10.68
N CYS A 55 -1.37 14.53 11.27
CA CYS A 55 -2.05 14.65 12.54
C CYS A 55 -1.08 14.40 13.68
N SER A 56 -1.21 15.13 14.76
CA SER A 56 -0.49 14.88 16.01
C SER A 56 -1.23 13.84 16.85
N PHE A 57 -0.48 13.06 17.60
CA PHE A 57 -0.99 12.15 18.60
C PHE A 57 -0.58 12.63 19.99
N LYS A 58 -1.42 12.35 20.98
CA LYS A 58 -1.02 12.54 22.38
C LYS A 58 0.22 11.70 22.71
N THR A 59 0.97 12.16 23.71
CA THR A 59 2.19 11.47 24.14
C THR A 59 1.88 10.02 24.49
N ASP A 60 2.68 9.11 23.95
CA ASP A 60 2.58 7.67 24.18
C ASP A 60 1.18 7.05 23.93
N SER A 61 0.46 7.60 22.96
CA SER A 61 -0.93 7.25 22.66
C SER A 61 -1.18 7.24 21.15
N ASP A 62 -2.26 6.57 20.73
CA ASP A 62 -2.86 6.65 19.40
C ASP A 62 -4.05 7.63 19.34
N GLU A 63 -4.34 8.33 20.44
CA GLU A 63 -5.36 9.35 20.46
C GLU A 63 -4.90 10.60 19.69
N LEU A 64 -5.75 11.02 18.75
CA LEU A 64 -5.45 12.20 17.93
C LEU A 64 -5.70 13.48 18.71
N GLU A 65 -4.82 14.46 18.53
CA GLU A 65 -5.01 15.82 19.03
C GLU A 65 -6.08 16.57 18.21
N LYS A 66 -6.58 17.66 18.76
CA LYS A 66 -7.56 18.54 18.08
C LYS A 66 -7.02 19.05 16.74
N GLY A 67 -7.91 19.24 15.77
CA GLY A 67 -7.58 19.79 14.45
C GLY A 67 -7.11 18.75 13.42
N CYS A 68 -7.18 17.45 13.74
CA CYS A 68 -6.87 16.39 12.78
C CYS A 68 -7.96 16.19 11.72
N ASP A 69 -9.23 16.47 12.02
CA ASP A 69 -10.37 16.14 11.14
C ASP A 69 -10.20 16.64 9.71
N GLN A 70 -9.88 17.92 9.51
CA GLN A 70 -9.65 18.49 8.19
C GLN A 70 -8.42 17.93 7.48
N LYS A 71 -7.36 17.61 8.23
CA LYS A 71 -6.15 16.99 7.68
C LYS A 71 -6.43 15.57 7.20
N ALA A 72 -7.13 14.80 8.02
CA ALA A 72 -7.55 13.44 7.66
C ALA A 72 -8.52 13.47 6.46
N HIS A 73 -9.42 14.46 6.37
CA HIS A 73 -10.31 14.62 5.21
C HIS A 73 -9.51 14.88 3.92
N ARG A 74 -8.55 15.81 3.93
CA ARG A 74 -7.70 16.08 2.75
C ARG A 74 -6.89 14.87 2.33
N LEU A 75 -6.33 14.13 3.28
CA LEU A 75 -5.59 12.91 3.00
C LEU A 75 -6.50 11.82 2.42
N ALA A 76 -7.72 11.67 2.94
CA ALA A 76 -8.69 10.73 2.40
C ALA A 76 -9.08 11.07 0.95
N GLN A 77 -9.28 12.36 0.63
CA GLN A 77 -9.52 12.79 -0.74
C GLN A 77 -8.35 12.42 -1.67
N ALA A 78 -7.10 12.64 -1.23
CA ALA A 78 -5.93 12.23 -2.03
C ALA A 78 -5.88 10.72 -2.29
N VAL A 79 -6.27 9.90 -1.30
CA VAL A 79 -6.37 8.43 -1.45
C VAL A 79 -7.48 8.05 -2.43
N LEU A 80 -8.66 8.69 -2.33
CA LEU A 80 -9.78 8.45 -3.25
C LEU A 80 -9.45 8.86 -4.68
N ASP A 81 -8.75 9.98 -4.89
CA ASP A 81 -8.28 10.41 -6.19
C ASP A 81 -7.24 9.43 -6.76
N ALA A 82 -6.32 8.94 -5.94
CA ALA A 82 -5.36 7.91 -6.33
C ALA A 82 -6.06 6.62 -6.75
N LYS A 83 -7.10 6.18 -6.01
CA LYS A 83 -7.94 5.03 -6.37
C LYS A 83 -8.58 5.22 -7.75
N LYS A 84 -9.24 6.36 -7.99
CA LYS A 84 -9.86 6.67 -9.29
C LYS A 84 -8.83 6.62 -10.42
N HIS A 85 -7.63 7.14 -10.18
CA HIS A 85 -6.56 7.13 -11.19
C HIS A 85 -6.05 5.72 -11.50
N LEU A 86 -5.91 4.86 -10.49
CA LEU A 86 -5.56 3.44 -10.66
C LEU A 86 -6.61 2.71 -11.48
N GLU A 87 -7.89 2.84 -11.10
CA GLU A 87 -9.01 2.19 -11.77
C GLU A 87 -9.15 2.64 -13.22
N ALA A 88 -8.99 3.94 -13.50
CA ALA A 88 -8.99 4.51 -14.85
C ALA A 88 -7.81 4.00 -15.70
N SER A 89 -6.68 3.67 -15.05
CA SER A 89 -5.51 3.07 -15.69
C SER A 89 -5.60 1.54 -15.84
N GLY A 90 -6.75 0.94 -15.49
CA GLY A 90 -6.99 -0.52 -15.60
C GLY A 90 -6.41 -1.34 -14.46
N VAL A 91 -5.83 -0.72 -13.43
CA VAL A 91 -5.31 -1.42 -12.25
C VAL A 91 -6.46 -1.75 -11.31
N ARG A 92 -6.67 -3.06 -11.05
CA ARG A 92 -7.77 -3.56 -10.23
C ARG A 92 -7.32 -4.19 -8.91
N SER A 93 -6.05 -4.52 -8.79
CA SER A 93 -5.48 -5.10 -7.57
C SER A 93 -4.48 -4.13 -6.98
N PHE A 94 -4.82 -3.56 -5.83
CA PHE A 94 -3.96 -2.64 -5.09
C PHE A 94 -4.37 -2.60 -3.60
N LYS A 95 -3.47 -2.12 -2.76
CA LYS A 95 -3.73 -1.76 -1.36
C LYS A 95 -3.07 -0.43 -1.04
N PHE A 96 -3.75 0.41 -0.29
CA PHE A 96 -3.14 1.57 0.36
C PHE A 96 -2.58 1.14 1.71
N GLU A 97 -1.30 1.34 1.92
CA GLU A 97 -0.61 1.05 3.18
C GLU A 97 -0.47 2.36 3.97
N VAL A 98 -1.05 2.39 5.16
CA VAL A 98 -0.79 3.44 6.15
C VAL A 98 0.32 2.94 7.06
N SER A 99 1.51 3.50 6.95
CA SER A 99 2.65 3.14 7.80
C SER A 99 2.87 4.18 8.91
N GLY A 100 2.93 3.71 10.16
CA GLY A 100 3.24 4.53 11.34
C GLY A 100 4.71 4.45 11.72
N HIS A 101 5.28 5.58 12.14
CA HIS A 101 6.69 5.70 12.52
C HIS A 101 6.84 6.40 13.87
N THR A 102 7.87 6.03 14.63
CA THR A 102 8.29 6.70 15.86
C THR A 102 9.65 7.36 15.67
N ASP A 103 10.06 8.15 16.63
CA ASP A 103 11.47 8.51 16.82
C ASP A 103 12.26 7.36 17.47
N SER A 104 13.57 7.56 17.68
CA SER A 104 14.45 6.54 18.23
C SER A 104 14.33 6.36 19.75
N SER A 105 13.47 7.11 20.44
CA SER A 105 13.30 7.00 21.89
C SER A 105 12.51 5.75 22.26
N GLY A 106 12.89 5.13 23.40
CA GLY A 106 12.22 3.94 23.91
C GLY A 106 12.70 2.63 23.27
N SER A 107 12.05 1.53 23.65
CA SER A 107 12.39 0.20 23.12
C SER A 107 11.80 -0.02 21.72
N SER A 108 12.48 -0.83 20.92
CA SER A 108 12.00 -1.21 19.58
C SER A 108 10.61 -1.88 19.62
N ALA A 109 10.38 -2.76 20.59
CA ALA A 109 9.11 -3.45 20.75
C ALA A 109 7.96 -2.46 21.05
N HIS A 110 8.16 -1.55 22.02
CA HIS A 110 7.19 -0.51 22.33
C HIS A 110 6.90 0.39 21.12
N ASN A 111 7.94 0.85 20.44
CA ASN A 111 7.81 1.69 19.24
C ASN A 111 7.06 0.97 18.11
N LYS A 112 7.27 -0.32 17.94
CA LYS A 112 6.55 -1.14 16.95
C LYS A 112 5.07 -1.19 17.26
N GLU A 113 4.72 -1.48 18.52
CA GLU A 113 3.32 -1.53 18.97
C GLU A 113 2.63 -0.16 18.86
N LEU A 114 3.26 0.91 19.38
CA LEU A 114 2.71 2.26 19.34
C LEU A 114 2.48 2.74 17.90
N SER A 115 3.44 2.49 17.02
CA SER A 115 3.32 2.87 15.60
C SER A 115 2.23 2.07 14.89
N GLN A 116 2.00 0.81 15.26
CA GLN A 116 0.90 -0.01 14.73
C GLN A 116 -0.45 0.57 15.16
N LYS A 117 -0.63 0.91 16.44
CA LYS A 117 -1.86 1.53 16.96
C LYS A 117 -2.15 2.86 16.24
N ARG A 118 -1.13 3.69 16.03
CA ARG A 118 -1.26 4.97 15.31
C ARG A 118 -1.62 4.79 13.84
N ALA A 119 -1.01 3.81 13.16
CA ALA A 119 -1.36 3.47 11.78
C ALA A 119 -2.81 2.98 11.66
N GLU A 120 -3.25 2.11 12.59
CA GLU A 120 -4.65 1.65 12.67
C GLU A 120 -5.62 2.80 12.95
N ARG A 121 -5.25 3.74 13.83
CA ARG A 121 -6.08 4.92 14.07
C ARG A 121 -6.26 5.73 12.80
N MET A 122 -5.18 6.02 12.07
CA MET A 122 -5.26 6.76 10.81
C MET A 122 -6.01 5.99 9.72
N ARG A 123 -5.86 4.66 9.65
CA ARG A 123 -6.68 3.82 8.76
C ARG A 123 -8.17 4.01 9.04
N LYS A 124 -8.59 3.94 10.31
CA LYS A 124 -9.97 4.17 10.73
C LYS A 124 -10.47 5.57 10.34
N GLU A 125 -9.64 6.60 10.49
CA GLU A 125 -9.97 7.96 10.05
C GLU A 125 -10.20 8.05 8.55
N LEU A 126 -9.34 7.42 7.72
CA LEU A 126 -9.52 7.38 6.27
C LEU A 126 -10.80 6.66 5.86
N VAL A 127 -11.11 5.53 6.51
CA VAL A 127 -12.33 4.77 6.27
C VAL A 127 -13.57 5.58 6.66
N ALA A 128 -13.55 6.25 7.81
CA ALA A 128 -14.64 7.13 8.24
C ALA A 128 -14.89 8.30 7.27
N LYS A 129 -13.91 8.64 6.42
CA LYS A 129 -13.99 9.67 5.37
C LYS A 129 -14.20 9.11 3.96
N GLY A 130 -14.66 7.86 3.86
CA GLY A 130 -15.14 7.25 2.61
C GLY A 130 -14.13 6.38 1.87
N VAL A 131 -12.90 6.18 2.40
CA VAL A 131 -11.99 5.21 1.80
C VAL A 131 -12.50 3.79 2.13
N THR A 132 -12.52 2.90 1.13
CA THR A 132 -13.00 1.53 1.31
C THR A 132 -12.09 0.76 2.28
N ASP A 133 -12.67 0.14 3.29
CA ASP A 133 -11.95 -0.57 4.35
C ASP A 133 -11.03 -1.67 3.79
N ASN A 134 -11.53 -2.45 2.83
CA ASN A 134 -10.76 -3.50 2.18
C ASN A 134 -9.59 -2.99 1.32
N ASP A 135 -9.55 -1.71 0.99
CA ASP A 135 -8.47 -1.14 0.17
C ASP A 135 -7.30 -0.63 1.02
N VAL A 136 -7.46 -0.53 2.35
CA VAL A 136 -6.48 0.07 3.25
C VAL A 136 -5.96 -0.93 4.27
N MET A 137 -4.66 -0.93 4.48
CA MET A 137 -3.98 -1.69 5.52
C MET A 137 -3.12 -0.77 6.41
N ALA A 138 -2.89 -1.16 7.65
CA ALA A 138 -2.06 -0.44 8.60
C ALA A 138 -0.82 -1.24 8.97
N VAL A 139 0.35 -0.58 9.02
CA VAL A 139 1.64 -1.21 9.35
C VAL A 139 2.41 -0.31 10.30
N GLY A 140 2.76 -0.85 11.48
CA GLY A 140 3.68 -0.19 12.40
C GLY A 140 5.12 -0.42 11.98
N MET A 141 5.87 0.64 11.76
CA MET A 141 7.29 0.61 11.39
C MET A 141 8.23 0.92 12.56
N GLY A 142 7.68 1.35 13.71
CA GLY A 142 8.51 1.77 14.84
C GLY A 142 9.56 2.81 14.43
N SER A 143 10.76 2.65 14.94
CA SER A 143 11.93 3.48 14.61
C SER A 143 12.83 2.89 13.51
N GLU A 144 12.36 1.86 12.77
CA GLU A 144 13.18 1.20 11.74
C GLU A 144 13.53 2.12 10.56
N LYS A 145 12.64 3.06 10.22
CA LYS A 145 12.79 3.95 9.06
C LYS A 145 12.76 5.42 9.49
N LEU A 146 13.79 5.85 10.19
CA LEU A 146 13.95 7.26 10.54
C LEU A 146 14.22 8.12 9.30
N LEU A 147 13.55 9.27 9.18
CA LEU A 147 13.84 10.28 8.15
C LEU A 147 15.10 11.08 8.47
N VAL A 148 15.35 11.28 9.77
CA VAL A 148 16.50 12.06 10.26
C VAL A 148 17.28 11.22 11.26
N LYS A 149 18.60 11.08 11.02
CA LYS A 149 19.57 10.43 11.91
C LYS A 149 20.79 11.33 12.08
N PRO A 150 21.31 11.48 13.29
CA PRO A 150 20.69 11.13 14.58
C PRO A 150 19.52 12.09 14.87
N ASP A 151 18.49 11.60 15.58
CA ASP A 151 17.34 12.38 16.01
C ASP A 151 17.49 12.89 17.47
N ASN A 152 18.60 13.53 17.73
CA ASN A 152 19.05 14.00 19.03
C ASN A 152 18.41 15.33 19.51
N THR A 153 17.47 15.89 18.74
CA THR A 153 16.71 17.10 19.11
C THR A 153 15.22 16.87 19.01
N ALA A 154 14.41 17.63 19.75
CA ALA A 154 12.96 17.55 19.70
C ALA A 154 12.41 17.76 18.27
N ALA A 155 12.98 18.69 17.51
CA ALA A 155 12.58 18.99 16.14
C ALA A 155 12.88 17.81 15.18
N LYS A 156 14.02 17.14 15.34
CA LYS A 156 14.37 15.95 14.55
C LYS A 156 13.48 14.75 14.91
N LYS A 157 13.24 14.51 16.21
CA LYS A 157 12.29 13.51 16.69
C LYS A 157 10.88 13.75 16.14
N ALA A 158 10.41 14.99 16.14
CA ALA A 158 9.11 15.34 15.59
C ALA A 158 8.97 14.96 14.10
N LYS A 159 10.04 15.10 13.30
CA LYS A 159 10.03 14.67 11.88
C LYS A 159 9.93 13.14 11.72
N ASN A 160 10.46 12.39 12.68
CA ASN A 160 10.40 10.92 12.66
C ASN A 160 9.03 10.40 13.12
N ARG A 161 8.36 11.08 14.07
CA ARG A 161 7.01 10.73 14.52
C ARG A 161 5.98 11.14 13.47
N ARG A 162 5.71 10.23 12.53
CA ARG A 162 4.83 10.48 11.39
C ARG A 162 4.04 9.25 11.00
N TYR A 163 3.10 9.43 10.10
CA TYR A 163 2.57 8.36 9.26
C TYR A 163 2.79 8.69 7.79
N GLU A 164 2.82 7.68 6.96
CA GLU A 164 2.90 7.79 5.51
C GLU A 164 1.81 6.93 4.88
N VAL A 165 1.26 7.39 3.75
CA VAL A 165 0.35 6.57 2.94
C VAL A 165 1.01 6.29 1.61
N ARG A 166 0.98 5.02 1.20
CA ARG A 166 1.50 4.54 -0.08
C ARG A 166 0.52 3.56 -0.71
N VAL A 167 0.52 3.46 -2.03
CA VAL A 167 -0.12 2.36 -2.73
C VAL A 167 0.88 1.23 -2.95
N ARG A 168 0.39 0.01 -2.94
CA ARG A 168 1.08 -1.24 -3.33
C ARG A 168 0.26 -1.89 -4.43
N LEU A 169 0.90 -2.20 -5.56
CA LEU A 169 0.32 -2.83 -6.73
C LEU A 169 0.76 -4.28 -6.86
#